data_980c8882554ef42cd72da47efe299307
#
_entry.id   980c8882554ef42cd72da47efe299307
#
_cell.length_a   1.000
_cell.length_b   1.000
_cell.length_c   1.000
_cell.angle_alpha   90.00
_cell.angle_beta   90.00
_cell.angle_gamma   90.00
#
_symmetry.space_group_name_H-M   'P 1'
#
loop_
_entity.id
_entity.type
_entity.pdbx_description
1 polymer ?
#
loop_
_entity_poly.entity_id
_entity_poly.type
_entity_poly.pdbx_seq_one_letter_code
_entity_poly.pdbx_strand_id
1 'polypeptide(L)'
;MNRLARKIAWRYLFSKKSHSAINAISIVSVCGVAITTLALVCTLSVYNGFTELIGSLYSQIDPQIKITPLQGKTLDTEEEAIEQIAEWNEVKTFTPVIEENALCIYKDRQRPVLVKGVPDNYTELSHIQDIVTSGTFQLNDGRIDYVSLGIGVAGQLGVVANSPYPVELYAPNRLGKVNLANPSQSFNGRRIFVSSTFCANQAIYDDQLAIIPLSTAREMFSYTTEATAIELRLTPTTNENEFAKKLSCLLYTSDAA
;
A
#
# COMPACT_ATOMS: atom_id res chain seq x y z
N MET A 1 50.62 6.62 12.94
CA MET A 1 50.60 6.43 14.41
C MET A 1 51.55 5.29 14.78
N ASN A 2 52.62 5.61 15.55
CA ASN A 2 53.78 4.72 15.75
C ASN A 2 53.42 3.44 16.50
N ARG A 3 53.79 2.27 15.96
CA ARG A 3 53.66 0.94 16.59
C ARG A 3 54.26 0.91 18.00
N LEU A 4 55.31 1.72 18.25
CA LEU A 4 55.97 1.86 19.55
C LEU A 4 55.07 2.54 20.60
N ALA A 5 54.44 3.63 20.24
CA ALA A 5 53.52 4.37 21.14
C ALA A 5 52.36 3.48 21.59
N ARG A 6 51.79 2.67 20.69
CA ARG A 6 50.69 1.73 20.98
C ARG A 6 51.15 0.59 21.91
N LYS A 7 52.38 0.06 21.73
CA LYS A 7 52.94 -0.95 22.60
C LYS A 7 53.23 -0.41 24.01
N ILE A 8 53.73 0.83 24.09
CA ILE A 8 54.01 1.49 25.38
C ILE A 8 52.69 1.76 26.11
N ALA A 9 51.65 2.31 25.42
CA ALA A 9 50.33 2.56 25.98
C ALA A 9 49.68 1.28 26.52
N TRP A 10 49.72 0.16 25.75
CA TRP A 10 49.20 -1.13 26.17
C TRP A 10 49.91 -1.69 27.40
N ARG A 11 51.26 -1.58 27.46
CA ARG A 11 52.07 -2.04 28.60
C ARG A 11 51.82 -1.19 29.86
N TYR A 12 51.55 0.11 29.70
CA TYR A 12 51.19 0.99 30.83
C TYR A 12 49.80 0.68 31.39
N LEU A 13 48.85 0.34 30.55
CA LEU A 13 47.47 -0.01 30.96
C LEU A 13 47.42 -1.30 31.79
N PHE A 14 48.28 -2.27 31.51
CA PHE A 14 48.31 -3.58 32.18
C PHE A 14 49.51 -3.78 33.13
N SER A 15 50.22 -2.72 33.48
CA SER A 15 51.39 -2.79 34.36
C SER A 15 51.00 -3.06 35.82
N LYS A 16 51.48 -4.17 36.37
CA LYS A 16 51.18 -4.69 37.72
C LYS A 16 51.84 -3.92 38.87
N LYS A 17 52.21 -2.67 38.71
CA LYS A 17 52.82 -1.87 39.80
C LYS A 17 51.81 -0.90 40.40
N SER A 18 51.38 -1.19 41.62
CA SER A 18 50.60 -0.35 42.55
C SER A 18 49.12 -0.31 42.25
N HIS A 19 48.32 -0.61 43.27
CA HIS A 19 46.89 -0.37 43.36
C HIS A 19 46.56 1.13 43.16
N SER A 20 46.67 1.62 41.96
CA SER A 20 46.39 3.01 41.65
C SER A 20 44.90 3.13 41.29
N ALA A 21 44.18 3.88 42.10
CA ALA A 21 42.76 4.25 41.83
C ALA A 21 42.60 4.78 40.41
N ILE A 22 43.63 5.37 39.83
CA ILE A 22 43.69 5.88 38.47
C ILE A 22 43.45 4.77 37.44
N ASN A 23 44.03 3.57 37.63
CA ASN A 23 43.85 2.45 36.68
C ASN A 23 42.41 1.90 36.72
N ALA A 24 41.80 1.84 37.92
CA ALA A 24 40.45 1.40 38.08
C ALA A 24 39.47 2.39 37.41
N ILE A 25 39.66 3.70 37.59
CA ILE A 25 38.87 4.76 36.96
C ILE A 25 38.99 4.69 35.44
N SER A 26 40.21 4.49 34.90
CA SER A 26 40.42 4.38 33.45
C SER A 26 39.74 3.17 32.85
N ILE A 27 39.78 2.01 33.53
CA ILE A 27 39.07 0.79 33.04
C ILE A 27 37.54 1.01 33.08
N VAL A 28 37.02 1.56 34.14
CA VAL A 28 35.56 1.85 34.23
C VAL A 28 35.14 2.81 33.16
N SER A 29 35.92 3.86 32.88
CA SER A 29 35.64 4.81 31.80
C SER A 29 35.65 4.15 30.42
N VAL A 30 36.64 3.31 30.12
CA VAL A 30 36.72 2.57 28.84
C VAL A 30 35.55 1.60 28.70
N CYS A 31 35.21 0.86 29.77
CA CYS A 31 34.06 -0.03 29.78
C CYS A 31 32.75 0.74 29.57
N GLY A 32 32.58 1.88 30.24
CA GLY A 32 31.40 2.73 30.08
C GLY A 32 31.22 3.21 28.65
N VAL A 33 32.26 3.73 28.01
CA VAL A 33 32.23 4.16 26.61
C VAL A 33 31.98 2.97 25.69
N ALA A 34 32.60 1.82 25.93
CA ALA A 34 32.42 0.63 25.12
C ALA A 34 30.99 0.10 25.16
N ILE A 35 30.38 0.04 26.34
CA ILE A 35 28.99 -0.40 26.52
C ILE A 35 28.03 0.59 25.86
N THR A 36 28.22 1.90 26.02
CA THR A 36 27.38 2.92 25.45
C THR A 36 27.43 2.91 23.91
N THR A 37 28.64 2.79 23.33
CA THR A 37 28.78 2.70 21.87
C THR A 37 28.21 1.41 21.33
N LEU A 38 28.35 0.28 22.00
CA LEU A 38 27.73 -0.99 21.63
C LEU A 38 26.20 -0.87 21.62
N ALA A 39 25.63 -0.32 22.69
CA ALA A 39 24.20 -0.13 22.80
C ALA A 39 23.66 0.78 21.69
N LEU A 40 24.36 1.86 21.36
CA LEU A 40 23.98 2.79 20.30
C LEU A 40 24.01 2.12 18.92
N VAL A 41 25.09 1.38 18.62
CA VAL A 41 25.21 0.64 17.35
C VAL A 41 24.09 -0.41 17.22
N CYS A 42 23.83 -1.18 18.28
CA CYS A 42 22.76 -2.17 18.27
C CYS A 42 21.39 -1.51 18.02
N THR A 43 21.10 -0.40 18.71
CA THR A 43 19.83 0.32 18.54
C THR A 43 19.66 0.85 17.11
N LEU A 44 20.69 1.48 16.54
CA LEU A 44 20.66 1.96 15.16
C LEU A 44 20.53 0.82 14.15
N SER A 45 21.21 -0.31 14.40
CA SER A 45 21.10 -1.50 13.52
C SER A 45 19.67 -2.06 13.49
N VAL A 46 19.05 -2.19 14.67
CA VAL A 46 17.65 -2.64 14.77
C VAL A 46 16.70 -1.63 14.10
N TYR A 47 16.90 -0.33 14.36
CA TYR A 47 16.09 0.73 13.75
C TYR A 47 16.16 0.71 12.22
N ASN A 48 17.37 0.65 11.65
CA ASN A 48 17.56 0.61 10.21
C ASN A 48 16.94 -0.65 9.58
N GLY A 49 17.16 -1.83 10.19
CA GLY A 49 16.57 -3.08 9.71
C GLY A 49 15.04 -3.07 9.78
N PHE A 50 14.47 -2.47 10.82
CA PHE A 50 13.01 -2.33 10.96
C PHE A 50 12.42 -1.36 9.92
N THR A 51 13.11 -0.23 9.66
CA THR A 51 12.69 0.74 8.64
C THR A 51 12.73 0.13 7.23
N GLU A 52 13.77 -0.64 6.91
CA GLU A 52 13.87 -1.35 5.63
C GLU A 52 12.78 -2.41 5.48
N LEU A 53 12.50 -3.18 6.54
CA LEU A 53 11.40 -4.15 6.56
C LEU A 53 10.04 -3.48 6.32
N ILE A 54 9.74 -2.40 7.03
CA ILE A 54 8.50 -1.64 6.82
C ILE A 54 8.43 -1.13 5.39
N GLY A 55 9.51 -0.52 4.86
CA GLY A 55 9.55 -0.03 3.48
C GLY A 55 9.24 -1.12 2.46
N SER A 56 9.74 -2.34 2.67
CA SER A 56 9.46 -3.47 1.78
C SER A 56 8.01 -3.97 1.84
N LEU A 57 7.34 -3.82 2.99
CA LEU A 57 5.93 -4.20 3.15
C LEU A 57 4.97 -3.21 2.49
N TYR A 58 5.26 -1.91 2.58
CA TYR A 58 4.37 -0.86 2.03
C TYR A 58 4.45 -0.73 0.50
N SER A 59 5.51 -1.19 -0.15
CA SER A 59 5.81 -0.83 -1.54
C SER A 59 5.10 -1.65 -2.62
N GLN A 60 4.33 -2.69 -2.29
CA GLN A 60 3.83 -3.64 -3.30
C GLN A 60 2.44 -3.30 -3.85
N ILE A 61 1.53 -2.80 -3.00
CA ILE A 61 0.17 -2.40 -3.39
C ILE A 61 -0.03 -0.89 -3.21
N ASP A 62 0.65 -0.31 -2.20
CA ASP A 62 0.47 1.09 -1.85
C ASP A 62 1.10 2.03 -2.90
N PRO A 63 0.37 3.06 -3.33
CA PRO A 63 0.93 4.09 -4.18
C PRO A 63 1.91 4.98 -3.39
N GLN A 64 2.86 5.63 -4.09
CA GLN A 64 3.74 6.60 -3.44
C GLN A 64 2.96 7.83 -2.96
N ILE A 65 1.98 8.27 -3.75
CA ILE A 65 1.08 9.37 -3.39
C ILE A 65 -0.35 8.97 -3.71
N LYS A 66 -1.25 9.23 -2.76
CA LYS A 66 -2.69 9.02 -2.91
C LYS A 66 -3.42 10.34 -2.66
N ILE A 67 -4.17 10.79 -3.66
CA ILE A 67 -5.04 11.97 -3.59
C ILE A 67 -6.44 11.49 -3.25
N THR A 68 -7.02 12.04 -2.19
CA THR A 68 -8.39 11.75 -1.76
C THR A 68 -9.16 13.04 -1.57
N PRO A 69 -10.48 13.07 -1.78
CA PRO A 69 -11.28 14.27 -1.58
C PRO A 69 -11.29 14.70 -0.09
N LEU A 70 -11.21 16.00 0.15
CA LEU A 70 -11.36 16.57 1.50
C LEU A 70 -12.81 16.54 1.96
N GLN A 71 -13.75 16.72 1.04
CA GLN A 71 -15.18 16.67 1.29
C GLN A 71 -15.85 15.69 0.31
N GLY A 72 -16.84 14.96 0.78
CA GLY A 72 -17.50 13.96 -0.04
C GLY A 72 -16.75 12.63 -0.12
N LYS A 73 -17.00 11.85 -1.15
CA LYS A 73 -16.41 10.51 -1.37
C LYS A 73 -15.64 10.40 -2.68
N THR A 74 -15.84 11.35 -3.59
CA THR A 74 -15.36 11.26 -4.97
C THR A 74 -14.68 12.54 -5.41
N LEU A 75 -13.74 12.37 -6.32
CA LEU A 75 -13.08 13.41 -7.11
C LEU A 75 -13.55 13.25 -8.55
N ASP A 76 -13.79 14.35 -9.26
CA ASP A 76 -14.00 14.31 -10.69
C ASP A 76 -12.64 14.23 -11.40
N THR A 77 -12.41 13.16 -12.17
CA THR A 77 -11.14 12.98 -12.87
C THR A 77 -10.97 13.91 -14.08
N GLU A 78 -12.05 14.55 -14.54
CA GLU A 78 -12.06 15.53 -15.64
C GLU A 78 -11.90 16.98 -15.14
N GLU A 79 -11.68 17.18 -13.84
CA GLU A 79 -11.39 18.50 -13.29
C GLU A 79 -10.02 18.98 -13.80
N GLU A 80 -9.94 20.23 -14.29
CA GLU A 80 -8.74 20.82 -14.91
C GLU A 80 -7.50 20.72 -14.02
N ALA A 81 -7.66 20.90 -12.71
CA ALA A 81 -6.57 20.79 -11.74
C ALA A 81 -6.02 19.34 -11.66
N ILE A 82 -6.89 18.36 -11.83
CA ILE A 82 -6.54 16.93 -11.78
C ILE A 82 -5.88 16.51 -13.08
N GLU A 83 -6.39 16.95 -14.23
CA GLU A 83 -5.78 16.68 -15.54
C GLU A 83 -4.37 17.28 -15.62
N GLN A 84 -4.17 18.50 -15.12
CA GLN A 84 -2.84 19.12 -15.07
C GLN A 84 -1.81 18.28 -14.29
N ILE A 85 -2.23 17.60 -13.22
CA ILE A 85 -1.34 16.72 -12.43
C ILE A 85 -0.86 15.54 -13.28
N ALA A 86 -1.71 14.98 -14.14
CA ALA A 86 -1.36 13.86 -15.01
C ALA A 86 -0.28 14.23 -16.04
N GLU A 87 -0.19 15.50 -16.42
CA GLU A 87 0.78 16.03 -17.39
C GLU A 87 2.14 16.42 -16.77
N TRP A 88 2.28 16.36 -15.45
CA TRP A 88 3.54 16.73 -14.81
C TRP A 88 4.65 15.73 -15.10
N ASN A 89 5.81 16.22 -15.48
CA ASN A 89 6.99 15.38 -15.79
C ASN A 89 7.47 14.53 -14.61
N GLU A 90 7.12 14.92 -13.40
CA GLU A 90 7.42 14.20 -12.17
C GLU A 90 6.53 12.97 -11.96
N VAL A 91 5.37 12.92 -12.65
CA VAL A 91 4.41 11.82 -12.55
C VAL A 91 4.73 10.76 -13.60
N LYS A 92 5.06 9.56 -13.14
CA LYS A 92 5.30 8.41 -14.02
C LYS A 92 4.01 7.72 -14.41
N THR A 93 3.10 7.52 -13.44
CA THR A 93 1.82 6.86 -13.64
C THR A 93 0.74 7.59 -12.85
N PHE A 94 -0.36 7.89 -13.53
CA PHE A 94 -1.58 8.47 -12.97
C PHE A 94 -2.70 7.44 -13.06
N THR A 95 -3.29 7.08 -11.93
CA THR A 95 -4.22 5.96 -11.84
C THR A 95 -5.44 6.36 -11.02
N PRO A 96 -6.58 6.67 -11.65
CA PRO A 96 -7.84 6.83 -10.94
C PRO A 96 -8.31 5.48 -10.43
N VAL A 97 -8.74 5.43 -9.16
CA VAL A 97 -9.23 4.21 -8.52
C VAL A 97 -10.58 4.44 -7.84
N ILE A 98 -11.38 3.38 -7.77
CA ILE A 98 -12.63 3.36 -7.01
C ILE A 98 -12.44 2.34 -5.88
N GLU A 99 -12.50 2.80 -4.65
CA GLU A 99 -12.46 1.97 -3.45
C GLU A 99 -13.78 2.09 -2.70
N GLU A 100 -14.60 1.05 -2.75
CA GLU A 100 -15.91 1.01 -2.10
C GLU A 100 -16.22 -0.37 -1.54
N ASN A 101 -17.05 -0.41 -0.50
CA ASN A 101 -17.44 -1.66 0.14
C ASN A 101 -18.53 -2.37 -0.68
N ALA A 102 -18.37 -3.67 -0.82
CA ALA A 102 -19.34 -4.55 -1.46
C ALA A 102 -19.49 -5.87 -0.67
N LEU A 103 -20.53 -6.62 -0.97
CA LEU A 103 -20.70 -7.97 -0.48
C LEU A 103 -20.26 -8.96 -1.56
N CYS A 104 -19.30 -9.81 -1.26
CA CYS A 104 -18.89 -10.88 -2.14
C CYS A 104 -19.55 -12.19 -1.69
N ILE A 105 -20.21 -12.86 -2.62
CA ILE A 105 -20.90 -14.12 -2.38
C ILE A 105 -20.33 -15.21 -3.31
N TYR A 106 -20.04 -16.36 -2.73
CA TYR A 106 -19.64 -17.55 -3.47
C TYR A 106 -20.37 -18.77 -2.93
N LYS A 107 -21.29 -19.34 -3.72
CA LYS A 107 -22.18 -20.41 -3.31
C LYS A 107 -23.02 -19.97 -2.08
N ASP A 108 -22.83 -20.65 -0.96
CA ASP A 108 -23.51 -20.43 0.33
C ASP A 108 -22.72 -19.55 1.30
N ARG A 109 -21.54 -19.07 0.90
CA ARG A 109 -20.68 -18.21 1.72
C ARG A 109 -20.72 -16.78 1.25
N GLN A 110 -20.69 -15.86 2.20
CA GLN A 110 -20.68 -14.42 1.92
C GLN A 110 -19.67 -13.69 2.80
N ARG A 111 -19.06 -12.64 2.26
CA ARG A 111 -18.08 -11.82 2.95
C ARG A 111 -18.15 -10.37 2.48
N PRO A 112 -18.15 -9.39 3.41
CA PRO A 112 -17.90 -8.00 3.03
C PRO A 112 -16.45 -7.86 2.54
N VAL A 113 -16.28 -7.13 1.43
CA VAL A 113 -14.98 -6.88 0.81
C VAL A 113 -14.86 -5.40 0.45
N LEU A 114 -13.64 -4.90 0.46
CA LEU A 114 -13.29 -3.63 -0.16
C LEU A 114 -12.99 -3.90 -1.64
N VAL A 115 -13.84 -3.43 -2.51
CA VAL A 115 -13.63 -3.51 -3.95
C VAL A 115 -12.74 -2.34 -4.37
N LYS A 116 -11.64 -2.65 -5.04
CA LYS A 116 -10.74 -1.68 -5.68
C LYS A 116 -10.84 -1.83 -7.19
N GLY A 117 -11.52 -0.89 -7.83
CA GLY A 117 -11.59 -0.76 -9.28
C GLY A 117 -10.36 -0.05 -9.80
N VAL A 118 -9.60 -0.69 -10.69
CA VAL A 118 -8.34 -0.17 -11.23
C VAL A 118 -8.31 -0.27 -12.75
N PRO A 119 -7.62 0.65 -13.46
CA PRO A 119 -7.47 0.59 -14.90
C PRO A 119 -6.51 -0.54 -15.32
N ASP A 120 -6.50 -0.87 -16.60
CA ASP A 120 -5.72 -2.00 -17.15
C ASP A 120 -4.20 -1.84 -16.95
N ASN A 121 -3.71 -0.60 -16.88
CA ASN A 121 -2.29 -0.30 -16.63
C ASN A 121 -1.88 -0.34 -15.14
N TYR A 122 -2.74 -0.85 -14.26
CA TYR A 122 -2.47 -0.89 -12.81
C TYR A 122 -1.17 -1.63 -12.44
N THR A 123 -0.76 -2.61 -13.25
CA THR A 123 0.52 -3.32 -13.06
C THR A 123 1.75 -2.44 -13.25
N GLU A 124 1.62 -1.29 -13.89
CA GLU A 124 2.70 -0.29 -14.01
C GLU A 124 2.87 0.53 -12.73
N LEU A 125 1.77 0.72 -11.99
CA LEU A 125 1.77 1.41 -10.70
C LEU A 125 2.19 0.48 -9.56
N SER A 126 1.66 -0.72 -9.53
CA SER A 126 1.80 -1.69 -8.45
C SER A 126 2.64 -2.89 -8.85
N HIS A 127 3.28 -3.52 -7.88
CA HIS A 127 3.96 -4.79 -8.05
C HIS A 127 3.04 -5.97 -7.71
N ILE A 128 1.74 -5.86 -8.05
CA ILE A 128 0.72 -6.86 -7.71
C ILE A 128 1.07 -8.25 -8.25
N GLN A 129 1.75 -8.32 -9.40
CA GLN A 129 2.14 -9.60 -10.01
C GLN A 129 3.13 -10.40 -9.14
N ASP A 130 3.97 -9.69 -8.37
CA ASP A 130 5.01 -10.31 -7.54
C ASP A 130 4.43 -10.98 -6.30
N ILE A 131 3.20 -10.62 -5.91
CA ILE A 131 2.51 -11.14 -4.73
C ILE A 131 1.36 -12.09 -5.06
N VAL A 132 1.15 -12.43 -6.33
CA VAL A 132 0.18 -13.45 -6.75
C VAL A 132 0.61 -14.80 -6.23
N THR A 133 -0.28 -15.46 -5.49
CA THR A 133 -0.04 -16.79 -4.90
C THR A 133 -0.61 -17.92 -5.73
N SER A 134 -1.68 -17.65 -6.50
CA SER A 134 -2.32 -18.64 -7.37
C SER A 134 -3.01 -17.96 -8.55
N GLY A 135 -2.99 -18.58 -9.70
CA GLY A 135 -3.52 -18.01 -10.95
C GLY A 135 -2.59 -17.00 -11.59
N THR A 136 -3.16 -16.10 -12.40
CA THR A 136 -2.45 -15.01 -13.08
C THR A 136 -3.23 -13.73 -12.88
N PHE A 137 -2.56 -12.64 -12.51
CA PHE A 137 -3.21 -11.35 -12.38
C PHE A 137 -3.65 -10.86 -13.75
N GLN A 138 -4.94 -10.95 -13.99
CA GLN A 138 -5.59 -10.50 -15.21
C GLN A 138 -6.97 -9.99 -14.83
N LEU A 139 -7.30 -8.78 -15.22
CA LEU A 139 -8.59 -8.15 -14.89
C LEU A 139 -9.58 -8.22 -16.05
N ASN A 140 -9.09 -8.31 -17.29
CA ASN A 140 -9.92 -8.42 -18.48
C ASN A 140 -9.22 -9.20 -19.57
N ASP A 141 -9.95 -9.99 -20.38
CA ASP A 141 -9.44 -10.70 -21.56
C ASP A 141 -10.05 -10.18 -22.88
N GLY A 142 -10.74 -9.02 -22.80
CA GLY A 142 -11.47 -8.44 -23.94
C GLY A 142 -12.89 -9.00 -24.12
N ARG A 143 -13.31 -10.00 -23.32
CA ARG A 143 -14.64 -10.62 -23.36
C ARG A 143 -15.27 -10.71 -21.97
N ILE A 144 -14.48 -11.01 -20.98
CA ILE A 144 -14.91 -11.30 -19.62
C ILE A 144 -14.02 -10.52 -18.65
N ASP A 145 -14.66 -9.92 -17.66
CA ASP A 145 -13.98 -9.28 -16.54
C ASP A 145 -13.68 -10.30 -15.45
N TYR A 146 -12.53 -10.12 -14.81
CA TYR A 146 -12.04 -10.98 -13.74
C TYR A 146 -11.78 -10.19 -12.46
N VAL A 147 -11.83 -10.89 -11.34
CA VAL A 147 -11.45 -10.37 -10.02
C VAL A 147 -10.20 -11.08 -9.50
N SER A 148 -9.29 -10.31 -8.91
CA SER A 148 -8.19 -10.81 -8.09
C SER A 148 -8.55 -10.63 -6.62
N LEU A 149 -8.48 -11.68 -5.82
CA LEU A 149 -8.89 -11.68 -4.42
C LEU A 149 -7.69 -11.80 -3.48
N GLY A 150 -7.73 -11.07 -2.36
CA GLY A 150 -6.82 -11.35 -1.26
C GLY A 150 -6.95 -12.80 -0.77
N ILE A 151 -5.84 -13.41 -0.37
CA ILE A 151 -5.79 -14.83 0.01
C ILE A 151 -6.75 -15.16 1.17
N GLY A 152 -6.92 -14.24 2.12
CA GLY A 152 -7.85 -14.40 3.23
C GLY A 152 -9.31 -14.35 2.79
N VAL A 153 -9.67 -13.44 1.85
CA VAL A 153 -11.00 -13.39 1.24
C VAL A 153 -11.30 -14.70 0.52
N ALA A 154 -10.38 -15.16 -0.34
CA ALA A 154 -10.51 -16.40 -1.09
C ALA A 154 -10.66 -17.63 -0.17
N GLY A 155 -9.84 -17.69 0.89
CA GLY A 155 -9.89 -18.77 1.88
C GLY A 155 -11.21 -18.84 2.64
N GLN A 156 -11.74 -17.68 3.06
CA GLN A 156 -13.02 -17.62 3.80
C GLN A 156 -14.22 -17.96 2.91
N LEU A 157 -14.20 -17.54 1.66
CA LEU A 157 -15.23 -17.89 0.67
C LEU A 157 -15.08 -19.34 0.19
N GLY A 158 -13.88 -19.93 0.31
CA GLY A 158 -13.58 -21.25 -0.23
C GLY A 158 -13.50 -21.26 -1.75
N VAL A 159 -13.08 -20.14 -2.35
CA VAL A 159 -12.87 -19.99 -3.78
C VAL A 159 -11.38 -20.12 -4.11
N VAL A 160 -11.08 -20.68 -5.27
CA VAL A 160 -9.72 -20.79 -5.80
C VAL A 160 -9.60 -20.05 -7.11
N ALA A 161 -8.39 -19.66 -7.47
CA ALA A 161 -8.13 -19.05 -8.77
C ALA A 161 -8.58 -19.96 -9.92
N ASN A 162 -9.08 -19.37 -11.00
CA ASN A 162 -9.61 -20.07 -12.18
C ASN A 162 -10.77 -21.04 -11.86
N SER A 163 -11.55 -20.77 -10.80
CA SER A 163 -12.76 -21.51 -10.51
C SER A 163 -13.75 -21.42 -11.69
N PRO A 164 -14.43 -22.55 -12.06
CA PRO A 164 -15.44 -22.53 -13.10
C PRO A 164 -16.74 -21.81 -12.67
N TYR A 165 -16.87 -21.52 -11.38
CA TYR A 165 -18.03 -20.79 -10.84
C TYR A 165 -17.63 -19.36 -10.53
N PRO A 166 -18.42 -18.35 -11.00
CA PRO A 166 -18.16 -16.96 -10.69
C PRO A 166 -18.47 -16.66 -9.23
N VAL A 167 -17.83 -15.62 -8.70
CA VAL A 167 -18.29 -14.93 -7.48
C VAL A 167 -19.31 -13.88 -7.86
N GLU A 168 -20.20 -13.55 -6.94
CA GLU A 168 -21.17 -12.48 -7.09
C GLU A 168 -20.79 -11.32 -6.17
N LEU A 169 -20.61 -10.14 -6.76
CA LEU A 169 -20.36 -8.90 -6.03
C LEU A 169 -21.63 -8.08 -5.99
N TYR A 170 -22.06 -7.65 -4.81
CA TYR A 170 -23.22 -6.80 -4.62
C TYR A 170 -22.80 -5.48 -3.97
N ALA A 171 -23.06 -4.37 -4.68
CA ALA A 171 -22.84 -3.01 -4.21
C ALA A 171 -24.20 -2.32 -3.89
N PRO A 172 -24.28 -1.48 -2.85
CA PRO A 172 -25.46 -0.67 -2.61
C PRO A 172 -25.69 0.30 -3.79
N ASN A 173 -26.92 0.39 -4.26
CA ASN A 173 -27.27 1.36 -5.30
C ASN A 173 -27.25 2.79 -4.72
N ARG A 174 -26.33 3.60 -5.20
CA ARG A 174 -26.12 4.98 -4.73
C ARG A 174 -27.21 5.95 -5.18
N LEU A 175 -27.80 5.72 -6.35
CA LEU A 175 -28.79 6.60 -6.98
C LEU A 175 -30.23 6.25 -6.63
N GLY A 176 -30.47 5.06 -6.08
CA GLY A 176 -31.80 4.55 -5.76
C GLY A 176 -32.23 4.87 -4.33
N LYS A 177 -33.52 5.21 -4.15
CA LYS A 177 -34.11 5.18 -2.79
C LYS A 177 -34.24 3.72 -2.36
N VAL A 178 -33.81 3.42 -1.14
CA VAL A 178 -33.99 2.08 -0.57
C VAL A 178 -35.45 1.72 -0.56
N ASN A 179 -35.83 0.75 -1.39
CA ASN A 179 -37.21 0.24 -1.42
C ASN A 179 -37.33 -0.87 -0.38
N LEU A 180 -37.91 -0.55 0.76
CA LEU A 180 -38.12 -1.49 1.86
C LEU A 180 -39.06 -2.67 1.47
N ALA A 181 -39.88 -2.52 0.43
CA ALA A 181 -40.73 -3.58 -0.07
C ALA A 181 -40.01 -4.57 -1.00
N ASN A 182 -38.92 -4.14 -1.63
CA ASN A 182 -38.09 -5.00 -2.48
C ASN A 182 -36.59 -4.67 -2.31
N PRO A 183 -35.94 -5.16 -1.25
CA PRO A 183 -34.55 -4.84 -0.93
C PRO A 183 -33.56 -5.24 -2.04
N SER A 184 -33.87 -6.26 -2.84
CA SER A 184 -32.99 -6.76 -3.90
C SER A 184 -32.77 -5.72 -5.02
N GLN A 185 -33.66 -4.79 -5.22
CA GLN A 185 -33.54 -3.69 -6.20
C GLN A 185 -32.61 -2.56 -5.68
N SER A 186 -32.22 -2.61 -4.40
CA SER A 186 -31.34 -1.64 -3.78
C SER A 186 -29.85 -1.97 -3.95
N PHE A 187 -29.54 -3.07 -4.63
CA PHE A 187 -28.16 -3.53 -4.86
C PHE A 187 -27.91 -3.77 -6.35
N ASN A 188 -26.76 -3.32 -6.80
CA ASN A 188 -26.23 -3.65 -8.11
C ASN A 188 -25.38 -4.91 -7.97
N GLY A 189 -25.75 -6.00 -8.64
CA GLY A 189 -25.03 -7.27 -8.62
C GLY A 189 -24.22 -7.52 -9.89
N ARG A 190 -23.01 -8.03 -9.76
CA ARG A 190 -22.15 -8.48 -10.86
C ARG A 190 -21.63 -9.87 -10.59
N ARG A 191 -21.66 -10.72 -11.63
CA ARG A 191 -21.00 -12.04 -11.64
C ARG A 191 -19.65 -11.91 -12.32
N ILE A 192 -18.58 -12.32 -11.63
CA ILE A 192 -17.22 -12.14 -12.10
C ILE A 192 -16.37 -13.36 -11.73
N PHE A 193 -15.50 -13.82 -12.64
CA PHE A 193 -14.64 -14.98 -12.40
C PHE A 193 -13.36 -14.59 -11.68
N VAL A 194 -12.83 -15.50 -10.85
CA VAL A 194 -11.59 -15.26 -10.12
C VAL A 194 -10.41 -15.67 -10.96
N SER A 195 -9.57 -14.72 -11.41
CA SER A 195 -8.35 -14.99 -12.17
C SER A 195 -7.17 -15.36 -11.28
N SER A 196 -7.06 -14.72 -10.12
CA SER A 196 -5.91 -14.91 -9.23
C SER A 196 -6.25 -14.65 -7.77
N THR A 197 -5.38 -15.14 -6.90
CA THR A 197 -5.34 -14.77 -5.49
C THR A 197 -3.96 -14.21 -5.16
N PHE A 198 -3.88 -13.21 -4.29
CA PHE A 198 -2.65 -12.55 -3.89
C PHE A 198 -2.48 -12.52 -2.37
N CYS A 199 -1.23 -12.36 -1.92
CA CYS A 199 -0.86 -12.22 -0.52
C CYS A 199 0.13 -11.06 -0.34
N ALA A 200 -0.34 -9.98 0.25
CA ALA A 200 0.45 -8.78 0.53
C ALA A 200 1.16 -8.86 1.90
N ASN A 201 0.90 -9.90 2.69
CA ASN A 201 1.29 -10.03 4.08
C ASN A 201 0.78 -8.90 4.98
N GLN A 202 -0.35 -8.32 4.61
CA GLN A 202 -1.07 -7.30 5.36
C GLN A 202 -2.55 -7.66 5.44
N ALA A 203 -3.08 -7.80 6.66
CA ALA A 203 -4.45 -8.24 6.89
C ALA A 203 -5.50 -7.33 6.21
N ILE A 204 -5.22 -6.04 6.08
CA ILE A 204 -6.13 -5.09 5.43
C ILE A 204 -6.32 -5.41 3.94
N TYR A 205 -5.30 -5.93 3.27
CA TYR A 205 -5.37 -6.33 1.86
C TYR A 205 -5.76 -7.79 1.71
N ASP A 206 -5.12 -8.65 2.49
CA ASP A 206 -5.32 -10.10 2.37
C ASP A 206 -6.74 -10.55 2.75
N ASP A 207 -7.33 -9.93 3.78
CA ASP A 207 -8.62 -10.34 4.33
C ASP A 207 -9.82 -9.53 3.79
N GLN A 208 -9.58 -8.45 3.05
CA GLN A 208 -10.67 -7.56 2.65
C GLN A 208 -10.65 -7.15 1.18
N LEU A 209 -9.51 -7.18 0.48
CA LEU A 209 -9.39 -6.56 -0.83
C LEU A 209 -9.82 -7.50 -1.97
N ALA A 210 -10.62 -6.93 -2.90
CA ALA A 210 -11.00 -7.53 -4.17
C ALA A 210 -10.71 -6.53 -5.29
N ILE A 211 -9.80 -6.85 -6.21
CA ILE A 211 -9.38 -5.96 -7.31
C ILE A 211 -10.14 -6.36 -8.58
N ILE A 212 -10.81 -5.38 -9.20
CA ILE A 212 -11.60 -5.56 -10.43
C ILE A 212 -11.25 -4.48 -11.45
N PRO A 213 -11.66 -4.62 -12.73
CA PRO A 213 -11.53 -3.54 -13.71
C PRO A 213 -12.26 -2.27 -13.26
N LEU A 214 -11.68 -1.10 -13.55
CA LEU A 214 -12.30 0.20 -13.23
C LEU A 214 -13.65 0.39 -13.91
N SER A 215 -13.81 -0.08 -15.15
CA SER A 215 -15.07 -0.05 -15.88
C SER A 215 -16.19 -0.79 -15.14
N THR A 216 -15.89 -2.01 -14.68
CA THR A 216 -16.83 -2.82 -13.88
C THR A 216 -17.17 -2.17 -12.55
N ALA A 217 -16.19 -1.56 -11.88
CA ALA A 217 -16.42 -0.82 -10.64
C ALA A 217 -17.33 0.40 -10.88
N ARG A 218 -17.08 1.18 -11.94
CA ARG A 218 -17.93 2.32 -12.32
C ARG A 218 -19.36 1.91 -12.53
N GLU A 219 -19.62 0.87 -13.30
CA GLU A 219 -20.97 0.35 -13.53
C GLU A 219 -21.62 -0.13 -12.22
N MET A 220 -20.88 -0.86 -11.39
CA MET A 220 -21.39 -1.45 -10.16
C MET A 220 -21.77 -0.41 -9.11
N PHE A 221 -20.93 0.64 -8.96
CA PHE A 221 -21.16 1.72 -7.99
C PHE A 221 -21.87 2.95 -8.57
N SER A 222 -22.27 2.91 -9.85
CA SER A 222 -22.94 4.01 -10.56
C SER A 222 -22.09 5.29 -10.55
N TYR A 223 -20.80 5.15 -10.88
CA TYR A 223 -19.87 6.24 -11.16
C TYR A 223 -19.70 6.42 -12.67
N THR A 224 -19.46 7.65 -13.11
CA THR A 224 -19.16 7.99 -14.51
C THR A 224 -17.69 8.35 -14.68
N THR A 225 -17.33 9.60 -14.46
CA THR A 225 -15.97 10.13 -14.51
C THR A 225 -15.31 10.17 -13.13
N GLU A 226 -16.11 10.03 -12.08
CA GLU A 226 -15.62 10.14 -10.71
C GLU A 226 -14.71 8.96 -10.31
N ALA A 227 -13.77 9.24 -9.42
CA ALA A 227 -12.95 8.28 -8.71
C ALA A 227 -13.00 8.55 -7.20
N THR A 228 -12.78 7.55 -6.38
CA THR A 228 -12.68 7.76 -4.91
C THR A 228 -11.29 8.19 -4.48
N ALA A 229 -10.28 7.87 -5.29
CA ALA A 229 -8.92 8.33 -5.09
C ALA A 229 -8.15 8.32 -6.43
N ILE A 230 -7.06 9.07 -6.45
CA ILE A 230 -6.08 9.03 -7.53
C ILE A 230 -4.76 8.58 -6.94
N GLU A 231 -4.20 7.54 -7.52
CA GLU A 231 -2.93 6.96 -7.12
C GLU A 231 -1.84 7.36 -8.10
N LEU A 232 -0.74 7.89 -7.57
CA LEU A 232 0.37 8.37 -8.37
C LEU A 232 1.63 7.58 -8.07
N ARG A 233 2.39 7.29 -9.13
CA ARG A 233 3.77 6.88 -9.04
C ARG A 233 4.65 7.97 -9.61
N LEU A 234 5.67 8.36 -8.85
CA LEU A 234 6.61 9.40 -9.25
C LEU A 234 7.80 8.82 -10.01
N THR A 235 8.47 9.68 -10.77
CA THR A 235 9.76 9.34 -11.37
C THR A 235 10.82 9.16 -10.29
N PRO A 236 11.81 8.27 -10.46
CA PRO A 236 12.81 7.95 -9.42
C PRO A 236 13.66 9.15 -8.94
N THR A 237 13.69 10.22 -9.70
CA THR A 237 14.46 11.45 -9.40
C THR A 237 13.66 12.46 -8.58
N THR A 238 12.36 12.25 -8.38
CA THR A 238 11.47 13.21 -7.72
C THR A 238 11.47 13.00 -6.20
N ASN A 239 11.59 14.11 -5.46
CA ASN A 239 11.45 14.10 -4.01
C ASN A 239 9.95 14.11 -3.63
N GLU A 240 9.49 13.04 -2.98
CA GLU A 240 8.07 12.86 -2.60
C GLU A 240 7.54 14.00 -1.74
N ASN A 241 8.35 14.51 -0.80
CA ASN A 241 7.94 15.58 0.10
C ASN A 241 7.78 16.96 -0.61
N GLU A 242 8.63 17.23 -1.59
CA GLU A 242 8.52 18.46 -2.40
C GLU A 242 7.34 18.39 -3.34
N PHE A 243 7.13 17.22 -3.95
CA PHE A 243 5.98 16.97 -4.81
C PHE A 243 4.66 17.07 -4.04
N ALA A 244 4.56 16.49 -2.84
CA ALA A 244 3.37 16.58 -2.00
C ALA A 244 3.03 18.04 -1.61
N LYS A 245 4.04 18.87 -1.36
CA LYS A 245 3.83 20.32 -1.12
C LYS A 245 3.33 21.04 -2.36
N LYS A 246 3.92 20.79 -3.52
CA LYS A 246 3.50 21.35 -4.81
C LYS A 246 2.05 20.99 -5.11
N LEU A 247 1.71 19.72 -4.89
CA LEU A 247 0.38 19.17 -5.08
C LEU A 247 -0.64 19.82 -4.15
N SER A 248 -0.33 19.95 -2.86
CA SER A 248 -1.22 20.60 -1.90
C SER A 248 -1.45 22.09 -2.24
N CYS A 249 -0.45 22.81 -2.75
CA CYS A 249 -0.64 24.17 -3.20
C CYS A 249 -1.62 24.26 -4.37
N LEU A 250 -1.54 23.36 -5.35
CA LEU A 250 -2.46 23.36 -6.50
C LEU A 250 -3.89 23.07 -6.07
N LEU A 251 -4.10 22.00 -5.29
CA LEU A 251 -5.44 21.58 -4.88
C LEU A 251 -6.10 22.57 -3.89
N TYR A 252 -5.31 23.23 -3.02
CA TYR A 252 -5.84 24.26 -2.12
C TYR A 252 -6.26 25.54 -2.85
N THR A 253 -5.68 25.85 -4.01
CA THR A 253 -6.06 27.03 -4.81
C THR A 253 -7.29 26.77 -5.66
N SER A 254 -7.57 25.53 -6.03
CA SER A 254 -8.77 25.12 -6.77
C SER A 254 -10.05 25.20 -5.92
N ASP A 255 -9.98 24.84 -4.63
CA ASP A 255 -11.13 24.91 -3.71
C ASP A 255 -11.48 26.35 -3.26
N ALA A 256 -10.67 27.37 -3.60
CA ALA A 256 -10.87 28.77 -3.21
C ALA A 256 -11.46 29.64 -4.33
N ALA A 257 -11.74 29.08 -5.50
CA ALA A 257 -12.33 29.76 -6.67
C ALA A 257 -13.77 29.29 -6.90
#